data_9b2abd92a770f2760c4ff47cd886eb49
#
_entry.id   9b2abd92a770f2760c4ff47cd886eb49
#
_cell.length_a   1.000
_cell.length_b   1.000
_cell.length_c   1.000
_cell.angle_alpha   90.00
_cell.angle_beta   90.00
_cell.angle_gamma   90.00
#
_symmetry.space_group_name_H-M   'P 1'
#
loop_
_entity.id
_entity.type
_entity.pdbx_description
1 polymer ?
#
loop_
_entity_poly.entity_id
_entity_poly.type
_entity_poly.pdbx_seq_one_letter_code
_entity_poly.pdbx_strand_id
1 'polypeptide(L)'
;MTARLVVEGLTKRFGGLVAVRDLSFEIRPGEILGLIGPNGSGKSTAMKLIMGIERPNAGSIRLDGVEIAGWPAHRVARAGVGLVFQHSRPLHRQTALENIKLALLPDSLTRLITDHSVTEQARAIGESVGLGRVLDRYPHTLPFADLRRLELAKAIARNPKLVLVDEPFAGLTSAELADFSRLIAHFRDEGRAVLLVDHNVKGVAALVDRVVALYLGERIAEGTAEEVMRDAKVRQVYLGGSIEMHARPAQLNAARSLLEVEDLSVFYGKAQALERVSLSVRAGEFVSVVGLNGAGKTTLFNAISGLVPYQGRILWNGVPLAGQSAAAIARSGIVQCPETRELFGDMTVQENLDLGGQHQPPEEERKRLRWLFDLFPILEARRGQAARTLSGGEQQMLAIARALMMNPRLLILDEPTLGLAPVILEQLSQALERLRETTPITVLLGEQNVRFALSHADRVYVLEHARIIWEGLPEHFAKEAGAAYL
;
A
#
# COMPACT_ATOMS: atom_id res chain seq x y z
N MET A 1 13.70 32.66 12.10
CA MET A 1 14.51 31.49 12.46
C MET A 1 14.97 30.84 11.15
N THR A 2 16.23 30.47 11.04
CA THR A 2 16.77 29.76 9.87
C THR A 2 16.17 28.37 9.79
N ALA A 3 15.80 27.93 8.57
CA ALA A 3 15.24 26.61 8.36
C ALA A 3 16.24 25.49 8.73
N ARG A 4 15.73 24.38 9.31
CA ARG A 4 16.53 23.20 9.64
C ARG A 4 16.90 22.41 8.38
N LEU A 5 15.92 22.19 7.52
CA LEU A 5 16.10 21.56 6.21
C LEU A 5 15.58 22.48 5.13
N VAL A 6 16.34 22.65 4.05
CA VAL A 6 15.94 23.37 2.84
C VAL A 6 16.15 22.45 1.66
N VAL A 7 15.10 22.20 0.90
CA VAL A 7 15.12 21.43 -0.35
C VAL A 7 14.75 22.37 -1.48
N GLU A 8 15.59 22.49 -2.52
CA GLU A 8 15.40 23.40 -3.63
C GLU A 8 15.60 22.70 -4.98
N GLY A 9 14.59 22.73 -5.84
CA GLY A 9 14.65 22.21 -7.20
C GLY A 9 14.95 20.72 -7.31
N LEU A 10 14.64 19.95 -6.27
CA LEU A 10 15.03 18.54 -6.16
C LEU A 10 14.39 17.72 -7.29
N THR A 11 15.22 17.04 -8.07
CA THR A 11 14.76 16.24 -9.22
C THR A 11 15.41 14.86 -9.21
N LYS A 12 14.61 13.82 -9.46
CA LYS A 12 15.06 12.43 -9.61
C LYS A 12 14.38 11.75 -10.78
N ARG A 13 15.21 11.08 -11.60
CA ARG A 13 14.76 10.26 -12.73
C ARG A 13 15.27 8.82 -12.56
N PHE A 14 14.44 7.86 -12.92
CA PHE A 14 14.79 6.45 -13.05
C PHE A 14 14.49 6.02 -14.49
N GLY A 15 15.53 5.96 -15.33
CA GLY A 15 15.33 5.78 -16.77
C GLY A 15 14.45 6.88 -17.36
N GLY A 16 13.35 6.53 -17.99
CA GLY A 16 12.36 7.46 -18.56
C GLY A 16 11.38 8.05 -17.53
N LEU A 17 11.30 7.51 -16.31
CA LEU A 17 10.35 7.95 -15.28
C LEU A 17 10.94 9.10 -14.46
N VAL A 18 10.22 10.22 -14.36
CA VAL A 18 10.53 11.31 -13.42
C VAL A 18 9.78 11.08 -12.13
N ALA A 19 10.46 10.61 -11.09
CA ALA A 19 9.87 10.28 -9.80
C ALA A 19 9.69 11.50 -8.87
N VAL A 20 10.58 12.50 -9.00
CA VAL A 20 10.51 13.81 -8.32
C VAL A 20 10.93 14.87 -9.32
N ARG A 21 10.17 15.95 -9.42
CA ARG A 21 10.38 17.03 -10.38
C ARG A 21 10.32 18.38 -9.69
N ASP A 22 11.44 19.09 -9.69
CA ASP A 22 11.55 20.48 -9.19
C ASP A 22 10.94 20.71 -7.80
N LEU A 23 11.10 19.72 -6.91
CA LEU A 23 10.50 19.76 -5.58
C LEU A 23 11.26 20.71 -4.67
N SER A 24 10.55 21.69 -4.10
CA SER A 24 11.10 22.67 -3.17
C SER A 24 10.20 22.81 -1.95
N PHE A 25 10.79 22.75 -0.75
CA PHE A 25 10.14 23.01 0.54
C PHE A 25 11.20 23.21 1.63
N GLU A 26 10.77 23.73 2.78
CA GLU A 26 11.62 23.90 3.97
C GLU A 26 10.96 23.32 5.21
N ILE A 27 11.76 22.94 6.21
CA ILE A 27 11.31 22.51 7.52
C ILE A 27 12.03 23.34 8.59
N ARG A 28 11.30 23.88 9.56
CA ARG A 28 11.83 24.68 10.65
C ARG A 28 12.19 23.81 11.87
N PRO A 29 13.09 24.27 12.74
CA PRO A 29 13.27 23.64 14.04
C PRO A 29 11.96 23.62 14.83
N GLY A 30 11.62 22.46 15.44
CA GLY A 30 10.37 22.32 16.18
C GLY A 30 9.12 22.36 15.30
N GLU A 31 9.23 21.92 14.04
CA GLU A 31 8.10 21.81 13.11
C GLU A 31 7.91 20.34 12.70
N ILE A 32 6.65 19.89 12.63
CA ILE A 32 6.25 18.66 11.95
C ILE A 32 5.68 19.04 10.59
N LEU A 33 6.45 18.79 9.52
CA LEU A 33 5.99 18.96 8.15
C LEU A 33 5.41 17.64 7.64
N GLY A 34 4.16 17.66 7.21
CA GLY A 34 3.51 16.55 6.51
C GLY A 34 3.85 16.56 5.01
N LEU A 35 4.42 15.50 4.47
CA LEU A 35 4.57 15.31 3.04
C LEU A 35 3.54 14.29 2.58
N ILE A 36 2.45 14.75 1.98
CA ILE A 36 1.31 13.94 1.60
C ILE A 36 1.21 13.75 0.09
N GLY A 37 0.47 12.75 -0.33
CA GLY A 37 0.23 12.48 -1.76
C GLY A 37 -0.24 11.04 -1.97
N PRO A 38 -0.89 10.70 -3.08
CA PRO A 38 -1.24 9.33 -3.41
C PRO A 38 0.01 8.46 -3.61
N ASN A 39 -0.18 7.15 -3.69
CA ASN A 39 0.90 6.22 -4.01
C ASN A 39 1.54 6.59 -5.36
N GLY A 40 2.87 6.51 -5.45
CA GLY A 40 3.61 6.91 -6.65
C GLY A 40 3.82 8.41 -6.83
N SER A 41 3.36 9.28 -5.92
CA SER A 41 3.56 10.74 -6.04
C SER A 41 4.98 11.22 -5.79
N GLY A 42 5.92 10.35 -5.39
CA GLY A 42 7.33 10.69 -5.19
C GLY A 42 7.76 10.87 -3.73
N LYS A 43 6.87 10.73 -2.74
CA LYS A 43 7.15 10.93 -1.30
C LYS A 43 8.35 10.13 -0.79
N SER A 44 8.29 8.80 -0.92
CA SER A 44 9.36 7.90 -0.46
C SER A 44 10.66 8.11 -1.24
N THR A 45 10.57 8.55 -2.53
CA THR A 45 11.76 8.95 -3.30
C THR A 45 12.39 10.22 -2.73
N ALA A 46 11.59 11.24 -2.41
CA ALA A 46 12.09 12.47 -1.77
C ALA A 46 12.79 12.16 -0.44
N MET A 47 12.21 11.30 0.41
CA MET A 47 12.86 10.87 1.65
C MET A 47 14.19 10.15 1.41
N LYS A 48 14.24 9.22 0.43
CA LYS A 48 15.47 8.50 0.07
C LYS A 48 16.56 9.44 -0.42
N LEU A 49 16.19 10.51 -1.14
CA LEU A 49 17.12 11.56 -1.58
C LEU A 49 17.66 12.36 -0.40
N ILE A 50 16.79 12.78 0.54
CA ILE A 50 17.19 13.53 1.73
C ILE A 50 18.10 12.67 2.62
N MET A 51 17.81 11.39 2.78
CA MET A 51 18.63 10.48 3.58
C MET A 51 19.94 10.05 2.89
N GLY A 52 20.14 10.37 1.60
CA GLY A 52 21.32 9.97 0.84
C GLY A 52 21.36 8.48 0.47
N ILE A 53 20.20 7.82 0.45
CA ILE A 53 20.01 6.45 -0.08
C ILE A 53 20.02 6.49 -1.60
N GLU A 54 19.42 7.54 -2.18
CA GLU A 54 19.39 7.83 -3.61
C GLU A 54 20.13 9.15 -3.89
N ARG A 55 20.72 9.27 -5.08
CA ARG A 55 21.37 10.53 -5.53
C ARG A 55 20.39 11.33 -6.39
N PRO A 56 20.23 12.64 -6.16
CA PRO A 56 19.45 13.50 -7.03
C PRO A 56 20.10 13.65 -8.40
N ASN A 57 19.30 13.93 -9.42
CA ASN A 57 19.78 14.36 -10.76
C ASN A 57 20.02 15.86 -10.82
N ALA A 58 19.22 16.65 -10.04
CA ALA A 58 19.37 18.10 -9.91
C ALA A 58 18.78 18.57 -8.58
N GLY A 59 19.03 19.82 -8.21
CA GLY A 59 18.58 20.47 -6.99
C GLY A 59 19.57 20.36 -5.85
N SER A 60 19.22 21.01 -4.72
CA SER A 60 20.05 21.06 -3.50
C SER A 60 19.25 20.62 -2.28
N ILE A 61 19.97 20.08 -1.27
CA ILE A 61 19.40 19.69 0.03
C ILE A 61 20.36 20.23 1.09
N ARG A 62 19.91 21.19 1.89
CA ARG A 62 20.73 21.80 2.94
C ARG A 62 20.17 21.49 4.32
N LEU A 63 21.01 20.97 5.21
CA LEU A 63 20.71 20.75 6.62
C LEU A 63 21.51 21.77 7.45
N ASP A 64 20.85 22.63 8.22
CA ASP A 64 21.47 23.75 8.93
C ASP A 64 22.42 24.59 8.04
N GLY A 65 22.03 24.81 6.77
CA GLY A 65 22.83 25.54 5.78
C GLY A 65 23.94 24.74 5.12
N VAL A 66 24.23 23.51 5.54
CA VAL A 66 25.25 22.63 4.96
C VAL A 66 24.64 21.81 3.84
N GLU A 67 25.25 21.86 2.64
CA GLU A 67 24.82 21.05 1.49
C GLU A 67 25.09 19.57 1.74
N ILE A 68 24.05 18.74 1.68
CA ILE A 68 24.12 17.29 1.90
C ILE A 68 23.65 16.47 0.68
N ALA A 69 23.22 17.10 -0.42
CA ALA A 69 22.78 16.40 -1.60
C ALA A 69 23.87 15.47 -2.14
N GLY A 70 23.51 14.23 -2.43
CA GLY A 70 24.45 13.21 -2.92
C GLY A 70 25.43 12.65 -1.89
N TRP A 71 25.35 13.06 -0.62
CA TRP A 71 26.09 12.40 0.45
C TRP A 71 25.60 10.97 0.65
N PRO A 72 26.47 10.04 1.03
CA PRO A 72 26.03 8.69 1.37
C PRO A 72 25.26 8.70 2.71
N ALA A 73 24.30 7.79 2.86
CA ALA A 73 23.35 7.74 3.97
C ALA A 73 24.02 7.79 5.36
N HIS A 74 25.15 7.09 5.55
CA HIS A 74 25.87 7.10 6.83
C HIS A 74 26.42 8.50 7.20
N ARG A 75 26.81 9.31 6.20
CA ARG A 75 27.28 10.68 6.43
C ARG A 75 26.12 11.61 6.75
N VAL A 76 24.95 11.43 6.08
CA VAL A 76 23.73 12.17 6.37
C VAL A 76 23.23 11.85 7.79
N ALA A 77 23.24 10.58 8.20
CA ALA A 77 22.88 10.18 9.56
C ALA A 77 23.80 10.83 10.61
N ARG A 78 25.13 10.92 10.36
CA ARG A 78 26.08 11.62 11.23
C ARG A 78 25.84 13.13 11.31
N ALA A 79 25.32 13.72 10.26
CA ALA A 79 24.95 15.14 10.26
C ALA A 79 23.71 15.44 11.11
N GLY A 80 23.01 14.41 11.59
CA GLY A 80 21.89 14.54 12.50
C GLY A 80 20.52 14.29 11.84
N VAL A 81 20.44 13.39 10.85
CA VAL A 81 19.18 12.93 10.25
C VAL A 81 18.89 11.50 10.72
N GLY A 82 17.74 11.29 11.36
CA GLY A 82 17.19 9.96 11.71
C GLY A 82 16.13 9.52 10.72
N LEU A 83 16.00 8.22 10.47
CA LEU A 83 15.01 7.65 9.57
C LEU A 83 14.25 6.50 10.23
N VAL A 84 12.92 6.59 10.24
CA VAL A 84 11.98 5.52 10.60
C VAL A 84 11.43 4.94 9.30
N PHE A 85 11.72 3.67 9.03
CA PHE A 85 11.27 2.99 7.81
C PHE A 85 9.81 2.57 7.88
N GLN A 86 9.13 2.57 6.73
CA GLN A 86 7.77 2.05 6.56
C GLN A 86 7.64 0.59 7.04
N HIS A 87 8.63 -0.26 6.74
CA HIS A 87 8.70 -1.64 7.21
C HIS A 87 9.81 -1.76 8.24
N SER A 88 9.47 -2.25 9.42
CA SER A 88 10.44 -2.47 10.50
C SER A 88 11.55 -3.42 10.05
N ARG A 89 12.81 -3.02 10.30
CA ARG A 89 14.02 -3.78 9.93
C ARG A 89 14.87 -4.04 11.15
N PRO A 90 14.35 -4.72 12.18
CA PRO A 90 15.14 -5.06 13.35
C PRO A 90 16.10 -6.20 13.04
N LEU A 91 17.18 -6.27 13.78
CA LEU A 91 18.06 -7.43 13.80
C LEU A 91 17.40 -8.52 14.65
N HIS A 92 16.77 -9.49 13.99
CA HIS A 92 15.93 -10.50 14.62
C HIS A 92 16.63 -11.40 15.65
N ARG A 93 17.97 -11.53 15.55
CA ARG A 93 18.80 -12.33 16.47
C ARG A 93 19.32 -11.52 17.67
N GLN A 94 18.95 -10.27 17.79
CA GLN A 94 19.31 -9.36 18.87
C GLN A 94 18.03 -8.93 19.60
N THR A 95 18.12 -8.70 20.91
CA THR A 95 17.02 -8.16 21.70
C THR A 95 16.67 -6.73 21.28
N ALA A 96 15.53 -6.19 21.71
CA ALA A 96 15.16 -4.80 21.46
C ALA A 96 16.25 -3.84 22.01
N LEU A 97 16.76 -4.10 23.20
CA LEU A 97 17.85 -3.32 23.80
C LEU A 97 19.11 -3.34 22.95
N GLU A 98 19.53 -4.52 22.49
CA GLU A 98 20.72 -4.66 21.62
C GLU A 98 20.55 -3.96 20.27
N ASN A 99 19.34 -3.96 19.69
CA ASN A 99 19.01 -3.19 18.49
C ASN A 99 19.23 -1.68 18.71
N ILE A 100 18.80 -1.14 19.86
CA ILE A 100 19.01 0.27 20.21
C ILE A 100 20.49 0.55 20.48
N LYS A 101 21.20 -0.34 21.21
CA LYS A 101 22.65 -0.22 21.44
C LYS A 101 23.44 -0.12 20.15
N LEU A 102 23.11 -0.94 19.15
CA LEU A 102 23.78 -0.90 17.84
C LEU A 102 23.60 0.45 17.14
N ALA A 103 22.45 1.12 17.30
CA ALA A 103 22.26 2.47 16.76
C ALA A 103 23.09 3.54 17.47
N LEU A 104 23.49 3.30 18.71
CA LEU A 104 24.36 4.20 19.51
C LEU A 104 25.85 4.00 19.26
N LEU A 105 26.24 2.88 18.62
CA LEU A 105 27.66 2.54 18.50
C LEU A 105 28.48 3.64 17.82
N PRO A 106 29.62 4.03 18.42
CA PRO A 106 30.56 4.93 17.78
C PRO A 106 31.24 4.25 16.60
N ASP A 107 31.75 5.05 15.67
CA ASP A 107 32.45 4.57 14.46
C ASP A 107 33.77 3.85 14.72
N SER A 108 34.20 3.74 15.98
CA SER A 108 35.47 3.11 16.41
C SER A 108 35.16 1.82 17.21
N LEU A 109 35.64 0.69 16.70
CA LEU A 109 35.53 -0.62 17.33
C LEU A 109 36.15 -0.70 18.73
N THR A 110 37.13 0.15 19.04
CA THR A 110 37.84 0.16 20.32
C THR A 110 36.99 0.65 21.50
N ARG A 111 35.94 1.43 21.28
CA ARG A 111 35.00 1.89 22.31
C ARG A 111 33.85 0.91 22.61
N LEU A 112 33.72 -0.14 21.81
CA LEU A 112 32.63 -1.12 21.89
C LEU A 112 32.67 -2.03 23.12
N ILE A 113 33.87 -2.25 23.70
CA ILE A 113 34.11 -3.34 24.65
C ILE A 113 33.97 -2.90 26.12
N THR A 114 34.00 -1.60 26.43
CA THR A 114 34.13 -1.10 27.79
C THR A 114 33.02 -0.14 28.27
N ASP A 115 32.01 0.17 27.48
CA ASP A 115 31.09 1.26 27.81
C ASP A 115 29.72 0.78 28.37
N HIS A 116 29.66 0.62 29.70
CA HIS A 116 28.37 0.42 30.40
C HIS A 116 27.40 1.57 30.17
N SER A 117 27.87 2.79 29.83
CA SER A 117 27.08 3.97 29.56
C SER A 117 26.16 3.79 28.34
N VAL A 118 26.58 3.04 27.31
CA VAL A 118 25.78 2.75 26.10
C VAL A 118 24.57 1.91 26.44
N THR A 119 24.67 0.99 27.39
CA THR A 119 23.53 0.15 27.81
C THR A 119 22.48 0.97 28.56
N GLU A 120 22.91 1.86 29.45
CA GLU A 120 22.01 2.74 30.19
C GLU A 120 21.34 3.75 29.25
N GLN A 121 22.10 4.34 28.34
CA GLN A 121 21.54 5.23 27.29
C GLN A 121 20.52 4.50 26.41
N ALA A 122 20.83 3.28 25.97
CA ALA A 122 19.90 2.49 25.16
C ALA A 122 18.62 2.16 25.92
N ARG A 123 18.74 1.86 27.22
CA ARG A 123 17.59 1.60 28.10
C ARG A 123 16.74 2.85 28.26
N ALA A 124 17.33 3.99 28.57
CA ALA A 124 16.63 5.28 28.68
C ALA A 124 15.89 5.66 27.40
N ILE A 125 16.50 5.45 26.23
CA ILE A 125 15.86 5.68 24.93
C ILE A 125 14.68 4.70 24.76
N GLY A 126 14.86 3.43 25.06
CA GLY A 126 13.79 2.43 24.96
C GLY A 126 12.62 2.75 25.89
N GLU A 127 12.90 3.21 27.11
CA GLU A 127 11.88 3.66 28.06
C GLU A 127 11.13 4.90 27.57
N SER A 128 11.83 5.88 26.99
CA SER A 128 11.22 7.12 26.46
C SER A 128 10.21 6.87 25.35
N VAL A 129 10.36 5.78 24.58
CA VAL A 129 9.39 5.39 23.55
C VAL A 129 8.40 4.31 24.02
N GLY A 130 8.42 3.97 25.34
CA GLY A 130 7.47 3.02 25.93
C GLY A 130 7.83 1.55 25.79
N LEU A 131 9.09 1.20 25.50
CA LEU A 131 9.57 -0.19 25.36
C LEU A 131 10.11 -0.80 26.66
N GLY A 132 10.09 -0.10 27.80
CA GLY A 132 10.76 -0.51 29.04
C GLY A 132 10.50 -1.96 29.46
N ARG A 133 9.27 -2.46 29.27
CA ARG A 133 8.86 -3.83 29.65
C ARG A 133 9.29 -4.94 28.68
N VAL A 134 9.75 -4.57 27.47
CA VAL A 134 10.04 -5.51 26.37
C VAL A 134 11.46 -5.39 25.83
N LEU A 135 12.34 -4.61 26.47
CA LEU A 135 13.70 -4.36 26.02
C LEU A 135 14.54 -5.62 25.88
N ASP A 136 14.33 -6.60 26.74
CA ASP A 136 15.08 -7.87 26.76
C ASP A 136 14.42 -8.94 25.85
N ARG A 137 13.34 -8.61 25.12
CA ARG A 137 12.67 -9.51 24.19
C ARG A 137 13.22 -9.40 22.79
N TYR A 138 13.09 -10.49 22.02
CA TYR A 138 13.48 -10.53 20.60
C TYR A 138 12.39 -9.91 19.72
N PRO A 139 12.75 -9.21 18.63
CA PRO A 139 11.79 -8.54 17.74
C PRO A 139 10.66 -9.43 17.22
N HIS A 140 10.93 -10.70 16.91
CA HIS A 140 9.92 -11.63 16.40
C HIS A 140 8.83 -12.00 17.45
N THR A 141 9.04 -11.65 18.71
CA THR A 141 8.07 -11.86 19.81
C THR A 141 7.32 -10.59 20.18
N LEU A 142 7.65 -9.46 19.54
CA LEU A 142 7.04 -8.16 19.84
C LEU A 142 5.75 -7.96 19.04
N PRO A 143 4.72 -7.35 19.63
CA PRO A 143 3.59 -6.80 18.89
C PRO A 143 4.04 -5.79 17.85
N PHE A 144 3.21 -5.58 16.83
CA PHE A 144 3.52 -4.67 15.73
C PHE A 144 3.79 -3.23 16.18
N ALA A 145 3.01 -2.72 17.12
CA ALA A 145 3.20 -1.39 17.70
C ALA A 145 4.56 -1.24 18.41
N ASP A 146 5.02 -2.28 19.13
CA ASP A 146 6.32 -2.26 19.79
C ASP A 146 7.48 -2.35 18.78
N LEU A 147 7.30 -3.05 17.66
CA LEU A 147 8.26 -3.02 16.55
C LEU A 147 8.39 -1.61 15.95
N ARG A 148 7.28 -0.87 15.81
CA ARG A 148 7.29 0.53 15.36
C ARG A 148 8.01 1.44 16.36
N ARG A 149 7.76 1.26 17.66
CA ARG A 149 8.48 1.98 18.73
C ARG A 149 9.97 1.66 18.73
N LEU A 150 10.35 0.40 18.42
CA LEU A 150 11.75 0.02 18.30
C LEU A 150 12.46 0.74 17.13
N GLU A 151 11.81 0.82 15.96
CA GLU A 151 12.36 1.60 14.83
C GLU A 151 12.51 3.08 15.19
N LEU A 152 11.53 3.64 15.91
CA LEU A 152 11.61 5.02 16.40
C LEU A 152 12.79 5.20 17.37
N ALA A 153 12.94 4.29 18.36
CA ALA A 153 14.07 4.31 19.29
C ALA A 153 15.42 4.28 18.57
N LYS A 154 15.58 3.43 17.57
CA LYS A 154 16.80 3.36 16.73
C LYS A 154 17.06 4.66 15.99
N ALA A 155 16.00 5.27 15.41
CA ALA A 155 16.11 6.51 14.65
C ALA A 155 16.54 7.70 15.51
N ILE A 156 16.06 7.77 16.77
CA ILE A 156 16.37 8.87 17.71
C ILE A 156 17.63 8.62 18.55
N ALA A 157 18.20 7.43 18.52
CA ALA A 157 19.31 7.03 19.39
C ALA A 157 20.51 8.00 19.35
N ARG A 158 20.80 8.55 18.20
CA ARG A 158 21.91 9.52 18.00
C ARG A 158 21.48 10.98 18.19
N ASN A 159 20.35 11.23 18.80
CA ASN A 159 19.79 12.57 19.02
C ASN A 159 19.75 13.41 17.73
N PRO A 160 19.02 12.97 16.68
CA PRO A 160 18.98 13.66 15.41
C PRO A 160 18.30 15.01 15.52
N LYS A 161 18.70 15.97 14.68
CA LYS A 161 18.09 17.28 14.53
C LYS A 161 16.84 17.24 13.63
N LEU A 162 16.81 16.29 12.70
CA LEU A 162 15.71 16.01 11.77
C LEU A 162 15.35 14.53 11.83
N VAL A 163 14.09 14.21 12.02
CA VAL A 163 13.55 12.85 11.97
C VAL A 163 12.67 12.70 10.76
N LEU A 164 12.99 11.75 9.88
CA LEU A 164 12.17 11.36 8.75
C LEU A 164 11.32 10.16 9.15
N VAL A 165 10.01 10.21 8.96
CA VAL A 165 9.07 9.16 9.40
C VAL A 165 8.19 8.75 8.22
N ASP A 166 8.36 7.50 7.74
CA ASP A 166 7.66 6.99 6.56
C ASP A 166 6.47 6.11 6.95
N GLU A 167 5.24 6.56 6.65
CA GLU A 167 3.96 5.87 6.88
C GLU A 167 3.86 5.22 8.27
N PRO A 168 4.03 6.01 9.36
CA PRO A 168 4.15 5.45 10.71
C PRO A 168 2.87 4.80 11.24
N PHE A 169 1.71 5.20 10.72
CA PHE A 169 0.40 4.84 11.25
C PHE A 169 -0.22 3.60 10.61
N ALA A 170 0.36 3.11 9.51
CA ALA A 170 -0.15 1.92 8.82
C ALA A 170 -0.14 0.70 9.75
N GLY A 171 -1.30 0.05 9.92
CA GLY A 171 -1.47 -1.15 10.72
C GLY A 171 -1.61 -0.94 12.24
N LEU A 172 -1.68 0.32 12.73
CA LEU A 172 -1.93 0.64 14.13
C LEU A 172 -3.44 0.76 14.41
N THR A 173 -3.85 0.31 15.59
CA THR A 173 -5.19 0.60 16.12
C THR A 173 -5.33 2.09 16.50
N SER A 174 -6.55 2.60 16.65
CA SER A 174 -6.79 4.01 17.01
C SER A 174 -6.09 4.43 18.32
N ALA A 175 -6.01 3.53 19.31
CA ALA A 175 -5.31 3.79 20.57
C ALA A 175 -3.79 3.86 20.37
N GLU A 176 -3.22 2.93 19.62
CA GLU A 176 -1.78 2.89 19.30
C GLU A 176 -1.37 4.10 18.44
N LEU A 177 -2.23 4.52 17.51
CA LEU A 177 -2.04 5.72 16.70
C LEU A 177 -1.96 6.97 17.58
N ALA A 178 -2.87 7.13 18.55
CA ALA A 178 -2.86 8.27 19.48
C ALA A 178 -1.58 8.28 20.32
N ASP A 179 -1.11 7.12 20.79
CA ASP A 179 0.13 6.98 21.55
C ASP A 179 1.36 7.33 20.70
N PHE A 180 1.42 6.82 19.47
CA PHE A 180 2.54 7.06 18.57
C PHE A 180 2.59 8.54 18.12
N SER A 181 1.43 9.16 17.90
CA SER A 181 1.33 10.59 17.59
C SER A 181 1.86 11.46 18.74
N ARG A 182 1.60 11.08 20.00
CA ARG A 182 2.16 11.78 21.18
C ARG A 182 3.69 11.68 21.22
N LEU A 183 4.27 10.54 20.86
CA LEU A 183 5.72 10.37 20.77
C LEU A 183 6.33 11.29 19.71
N ILE A 184 5.71 11.39 18.53
CA ILE A 184 6.19 12.28 17.46
C ILE A 184 6.05 13.75 17.88
N ALA A 185 4.94 14.13 18.49
CA ALA A 185 4.72 15.49 18.99
C ALA A 185 5.78 15.87 20.05
N HIS A 186 6.15 14.96 20.93
CA HIS A 186 7.22 15.17 21.91
C HIS A 186 8.56 15.53 21.26
N PHE A 187 8.91 14.94 20.12
CA PHE A 187 10.14 15.31 19.41
C PHE A 187 10.12 16.73 18.87
N ARG A 188 8.96 17.19 18.37
CA ARG A 188 8.74 18.61 18.01
C ARG A 188 8.96 19.51 19.20
N ASP A 189 8.38 19.16 20.35
CA ASP A 189 8.44 19.96 21.57
C ASP A 189 9.87 20.05 22.14
N GLU A 190 10.72 19.05 21.85
CA GLU A 190 12.16 19.09 22.10
C GLU A 190 12.96 19.91 21.06
N GLY A 191 12.29 20.56 20.11
CA GLY A 191 12.91 21.41 19.07
C GLY A 191 13.48 20.65 17.88
N ARG A 192 13.21 19.35 17.74
CA ARG A 192 13.57 18.56 16.54
C ARG A 192 12.63 18.90 15.39
N ALA A 193 13.15 18.92 14.17
CA ALA A 193 12.33 18.97 12.97
C ALA A 193 11.87 17.54 12.62
N VAL A 194 10.63 17.42 12.14
CA VAL A 194 10.09 16.12 11.70
C VAL A 194 9.52 16.26 10.30
N LEU A 195 9.92 15.38 9.38
CA LEU A 195 9.26 15.15 8.09
C LEU A 195 8.43 13.88 8.20
N LEU A 196 7.12 14.01 8.22
CA LEU A 196 6.19 12.91 8.30
C LEU A 196 5.58 12.66 6.92
N VAL A 197 5.82 11.48 6.37
CA VAL A 197 5.28 11.05 5.07
C VAL A 197 4.09 10.14 5.31
N ASP A 198 2.95 10.45 4.72
CA ASP A 198 1.79 9.58 4.76
C ASP A 198 0.90 9.81 3.53
N HIS A 199 0.04 8.85 3.23
CA HIS A 199 -1.00 8.97 2.22
C HIS A 199 -2.37 9.33 2.84
N ASN A 200 -2.55 9.12 4.15
CA ASN A 200 -3.76 9.43 4.88
C ASN A 200 -3.68 10.83 5.51
N VAL A 201 -4.18 11.83 4.79
CA VAL A 201 -4.16 13.23 5.22
C VAL A 201 -4.95 13.44 6.52
N LYS A 202 -6.13 12.81 6.68
CA LYS A 202 -6.96 12.95 7.88
C LYS A 202 -6.26 12.42 9.12
N GLY A 203 -5.54 11.28 8.98
CA GLY A 203 -4.79 10.68 10.08
C GLY A 203 -3.64 11.53 10.58
N VAL A 204 -3.03 12.34 9.71
CA VAL A 204 -1.89 13.19 10.08
C VAL A 204 -2.26 14.65 10.36
N ALA A 205 -3.43 15.13 9.93
CA ALA A 205 -3.83 16.52 9.98
C ALA A 205 -3.77 17.14 11.40
N ALA A 206 -4.10 16.35 12.43
CA ALA A 206 -4.06 16.81 13.83
C ALA A 206 -2.64 16.89 14.40
N LEU A 207 -1.65 16.28 13.75
CA LEU A 207 -0.28 16.18 14.24
C LEU A 207 0.67 17.16 13.54
N VAL A 208 0.43 17.46 12.27
CA VAL A 208 1.32 18.27 11.44
C VAL A 208 1.03 19.78 11.60
N ASP A 209 2.09 20.57 11.63
CA ASP A 209 1.97 22.04 11.67
C ASP A 209 1.70 22.61 10.27
N ARG A 210 2.30 22.00 9.24
CA ARG A 210 2.16 22.38 7.83
C ARG A 210 2.25 21.14 6.94
N VAL A 211 1.67 21.24 5.77
CA VAL A 211 1.57 20.13 4.80
C VAL A 211 2.08 20.57 3.43
N VAL A 212 2.85 19.72 2.78
CA VAL A 212 3.21 19.80 1.37
C VAL A 212 2.55 18.63 0.64
N ALA A 213 1.68 18.93 -0.33
CA ALA A 213 1.00 17.93 -1.14
C ALA A 213 1.76 17.66 -2.45
N LEU A 214 2.06 16.39 -2.72
CA LEU A 214 2.74 15.92 -3.92
C LEU A 214 1.80 15.16 -4.86
N TYR A 215 1.97 15.42 -6.15
CA TYR A 215 1.34 14.64 -7.21
C TYR A 215 2.28 14.52 -8.43
N LEU A 216 2.48 13.32 -8.94
CA LEU A 216 3.38 13.02 -10.09
C LEU A 216 4.78 13.62 -9.93
N GLY A 217 5.31 13.64 -8.73
CA GLY A 217 6.64 14.15 -8.42
C GLY A 217 6.72 15.66 -8.18
N GLU A 218 5.63 16.39 -8.34
CA GLU A 218 5.56 17.85 -8.20
C GLU A 218 4.80 18.27 -6.94
N ARG A 219 5.14 19.42 -6.37
CA ARG A 219 4.36 20.05 -5.32
C ARG A 219 3.13 20.72 -5.93
N ILE A 220 1.93 20.31 -5.48
CA ILE A 220 0.65 20.88 -5.96
C ILE A 220 0.04 21.88 -4.98
N ALA A 221 0.33 21.76 -3.66
CA ALA A 221 -0.12 22.69 -2.64
C ALA A 221 0.81 22.67 -1.43
N GLU A 222 0.79 23.76 -0.65
CA GLU A 222 1.50 23.89 0.63
C GLU A 222 0.71 24.84 1.53
N GLY A 223 0.58 24.52 2.82
CA GLY A 223 -0.15 25.30 3.81
C GLY A 223 -0.49 24.48 5.04
N THR A 224 -1.43 24.95 5.86
CA THR A 224 -2.02 24.14 6.93
C THR A 224 -2.77 22.94 6.34
N ALA A 225 -2.99 21.88 7.12
CA ALA A 225 -3.73 20.72 6.66
C ALA A 225 -5.13 21.10 6.12
N GLU A 226 -5.79 22.06 6.76
CA GLU A 226 -7.12 22.54 6.36
C GLU A 226 -7.08 23.30 5.03
N GLU A 227 -6.10 24.20 4.82
CA GLU A 227 -5.91 24.92 3.57
C GLU A 227 -5.62 23.99 2.41
N VAL A 228 -4.68 23.06 2.60
CA VAL A 228 -4.30 22.05 1.59
C VAL A 228 -5.48 21.17 1.22
N MET A 229 -6.31 20.74 2.18
CA MET A 229 -7.50 19.94 1.90
C MET A 229 -8.62 20.70 1.20
N ARG A 230 -8.63 22.05 1.27
CA ARG A 230 -9.56 22.89 0.51
C ARG A 230 -9.07 23.24 -0.89
N ASP A 231 -7.77 23.06 -1.16
CA ASP A 231 -7.19 23.33 -2.48
C ASP A 231 -7.85 22.49 -3.57
N ALA A 232 -8.23 23.14 -4.69
CA ALA A 232 -8.97 22.49 -5.77
C ALA A 232 -8.16 21.35 -6.45
N LYS A 233 -6.84 21.55 -6.60
CA LYS A 233 -5.95 20.52 -7.20
C LYS A 233 -5.79 19.32 -6.25
N VAL A 234 -5.63 19.59 -4.95
CA VAL A 234 -5.55 18.52 -3.94
C VAL A 234 -6.86 17.75 -3.88
N ARG A 235 -7.99 18.45 -3.85
CA ARG A 235 -9.30 17.81 -3.91
C ARG A 235 -9.47 16.97 -5.17
N GLN A 236 -9.07 17.47 -6.31
CA GLN A 236 -9.10 16.72 -7.57
C GLN A 236 -8.22 15.46 -7.51
N VAL A 237 -7.05 15.50 -6.88
CA VAL A 237 -6.11 14.38 -6.75
C VAL A 237 -6.57 13.34 -5.73
N TYR A 238 -7.12 13.78 -4.60
CA TYR A 238 -7.56 12.91 -3.50
C TYR A 238 -9.03 12.50 -3.56
N LEU A 239 -9.91 13.44 -3.94
CA LEU A 239 -11.33 13.19 -4.09
C LEU A 239 -11.73 12.98 -5.55
N GLY A 240 -10.85 13.43 -6.48
CA GLY A 240 -11.00 13.41 -7.93
C GLY A 240 -12.13 14.29 -8.45
N GLY A 241 -12.23 14.42 -9.77
CA GLY A 241 -13.42 14.89 -10.45
C GLY A 241 -14.64 14.03 -10.09
N SER A 242 -15.83 14.46 -10.45
CA SER A 242 -17.06 13.68 -10.32
C SER A 242 -16.79 12.21 -10.66
N ILE A 243 -17.19 11.29 -9.79
CA ILE A 243 -17.18 9.86 -10.12
C ILE A 243 -18.07 9.73 -11.35
N GLU A 244 -17.47 9.53 -12.53
CA GLU A 244 -18.24 9.17 -13.71
C GLU A 244 -18.77 7.76 -13.47
N MET A 245 -20.02 7.70 -13.02
CA MET A 245 -20.69 6.44 -12.83
C MET A 245 -21.20 5.99 -14.19
N HIS A 246 -20.65 4.89 -14.67
CA HIS A 246 -21.08 4.33 -15.95
C HIS A 246 -22.54 3.85 -15.85
N ALA A 247 -23.32 4.18 -16.88
CA ALA A 247 -24.71 3.76 -16.97
C ALA A 247 -24.79 2.22 -16.93
N ARG A 248 -25.56 1.69 -15.98
CA ARG A 248 -25.70 0.26 -15.75
C ARG A 248 -26.63 -0.38 -16.76
N PRO A 249 -26.33 -1.59 -17.25
CA PRO A 249 -27.32 -2.36 -18.00
C PRO A 249 -28.48 -2.71 -17.08
N ALA A 250 -29.68 -2.32 -17.45
CA ALA A 250 -30.94 -2.63 -16.73
C ALA A 250 -31.20 -4.14 -16.58
N GLN A 251 -30.40 -5.01 -17.19
CA GLN A 251 -30.63 -6.46 -17.28
C GLN A 251 -30.07 -7.25 -16.07
N LEU A 252 -29.28 -6.64 -15.18
CA LEU A 252 -28.63 -7.34 -14.03
C LEU A 252 -29.65 -7.82 -12.97
N ASN A 253 -30.79 -7.17 -12.85
CA ASN A 253 -31.79 -7.52 -11.82
C ASN A 253 -32.44 -8.91 -12.02
N ALA A 254 -32.42 -9.48 -13.23
CA ALA A 254 -32.94 -10.80 -13.57
C ALA A 254 -31.88 -11.90 -13.69
N ALA A 255 -30.60 -11.56 -13.56
CA ALA A 255 -29.50 -12.52 -13.72
C ALA A 255 -29.45 -13.51 -12.54
N ARG A 256 -29.22 -14.79 -12.86
CA ARG A 256 -29.03 -15.85 -11.85
C ARG A 256 -27.77 -15.59 -11.02
N SER A 257 -27.85 -15.89 -9.72
CA SER A 257 -26.65 -15.89 -8.86
C SER A 257 -25.63 -16.90 -9.38
N LEU A 258 -24.40 -16.43 -9.57
CA LEU A 258 -23.29 -17.22 -10.06
C LEU A 258 -22.44 -17.74 -8.89
N LEU A 259 -22.18 -16.87 -7.90
CA LEU A 259 -21.50 -17.18 -6.64
C LEU A 259 -22.41 -16.79 -5.48
N GLU A 260 -22.55 -17.68 -4.51
CA GLU A 260 -23.22 -17.42 -3.24
C GLU A 260 -22.32 -17.83 -2.09
N VAL A 261 -22.13 -16.94 -1.15
CA VAL A 261 -21.40 -17.16 0.09
C VAL A 261 -22.37 -16.96 1.24
N GLU A 262 -22.47 -17.97 2.11
CA GLU A 262 -23.44 -17.97 3.20
C GLU A 262 -22.76 -18.30 4.54
N ASP A 263 -22.90 -17.40 5.51
CA ASP A 263 -22.37 -17.50 6.88
C ASP A 263 -20.90 -17.96 6.96
N LEU A 264 -20.08 -17.45 6.04
CA LEU A 264 -18.67 -17.83 5.90
C LEU A 264 -17.86 -17.35 7.10
N SER A 265 -17.21 -18.30 7.79
CA SER A 265 -16.26 -18.01 8.86
C SER A 265 -14.92 -18.68 8.57
N VAL A 266 -13.82 -17.95 8.80
CA VAL A 266 -12.46 -18.43 8.57
C VAL A 266 -11.59 -18.15 9.78
N PHE A 267 -10.75 -19.13 10.15
CA PHE A 267 -9.86 -19.06 11.30
C PHE A 267 -8.42 -19.38 10.91
N TYR A 268 -7.46 -18.60 11.39
CA TYR A 268 -6.04 -18.89 11.39
C TYR A 268 -5.59 -19.24 12.81
N GLY A 269 -5.52 -20.53 13.11
CA GLY A 269 -5.34 -21.00 14.48
C GLY A 269 -6.50 -20.55 15.38
N LYS A 270 -6.23 -19.68 16.36
CA LYS A 270 -7.25 -19.11 17.25
C LYS A 270 -7.80 -17.75 16.79
N ALA A 271 -7.18 -17.14 15.80
CA ALA A 271 -7.59 -15.85 15.30
C ALA A 271 -8.70 -15.99 14.24
N GLN A 272 -9.84 -15.37 14.47
CA GLN A 272 -10.94 -15.31 13.52
C GLN A 272 -10.69 -14.20 12.51
N ALA A 273 -10.57 -14.55 11.24
CA ALA A 273 -10.30 -13.61 10.14
C ALA A 273 -11.56 -13.22 9.38
N LEU A 274 -12.61 -14.08 9.40
CA LEU A 274 -13.95 -13.77 8.88
C LEU A 274 -15.00 -14.32 9.82
N GLU A 275 -16.08 -13.57 10.02
CA GLU A 275 -17.19 -13.92 10.91
C GLU A 275 -18.52 -13.79 10.21
N ARG A 276 -19.14 -14.94 9.83
CA ARG A 276 -20.45 -15.07 9.23
C ARG A 276 -20.68 -14.12 8.04
N VAL A 277 -19.67 -14.04 7.15
CA VAL A 277 -19.75 -13.21 5.96
C VAL A 277 -20.68 -13.86 4.95
N SER A 278 -21.65 -13.08 4.43
CA SER A 278 -22.57 -13.51 3.37
C SER A 278 -22.54 -12.49 2.23
N LEU A 279 -22.42 -12.96 1.00
CA LEU A 279 -22.50 -12.14 -0.21
C LEU A 279 -22.94 -12.99 -1.40
N SER A 280 -23.38 -12.31 -2.45
CA SER A 280 -23.70 -12.96 -3.73
C SER A 280 -23.11 -12.18 -4.89
N VAL A 281 -22.85 -12.88 -6.01
CA VAL A 281 -22.38 -12.26 -7.26
C VAL A 281 -23.18 -12.85 -8.40
N ARG A 282 -23.80 -12.01 -9.24
CA ARG A 282 -24.59 -12.43 -10.40
C ARG A 282 -23.72 -12.55 -11.64
N ALA A 283 -24.17 -13.32 -12.61
CA ALA A 283 -23.46 -13.44 -13.89
C ALA A 283 -23.35 -12.07 -14.60
N GLY A 284 -22.15 -11.69 -15.03
CA GLY A 284 -21.86 -10.41 -15.67
C GLY A 284 -21.80 -9.21 -14.73
N GLU A 285 -21.97 -9.42 -13.42
CA GLU A 285 -21.90 -8.35 -12.42
C GLU A 285 -20.45 -8.05 -12.03
N PHE A 286 -20.13 -6.77 -11.85
CA PHE A 286 -18.90 -6.30 -11.22
C PHE A 286 -19.22 -5.92 -9.77
N VAL A 287 -18.77 -6.74 -8.83
CA VAL A 287 -19.01 -6.55 -7.40
C VAL A 287 -17.72 -6.13 -6.73
N SER A 288 -17.75 -5.08 -5.93
CA SER A 288 -16.61 -4.66 -5.13
C SER A 288 -16.80 -4.98 -3.65
N VAL A 289 -15.74 -5.49 -3.01
CA VAL A 289 -15.62 -5.65 -1.55
C VAL A 289 -14.62 -4.61 -1.08
N VAL A 290 -15.12 -3.56 -0.44
CA VAL A 290 -14.33 -2.44 0.08
C VAL A 290 -14.02 -2.67 1.54
N GLY A 291 -12.77 -2.38 1.96
CA GLY A 291 -12.36 -2.48 3.36
C GLY A 291 -10.91 -2.10 3.56
N LEU A 292 -10.56 -1.71 4.76
CA LEU A 292 -9.18 -1.41 5.14
C LEU A 292 -8.30 -2.66 5.11
N ASN A 293 -6.97 -2.46 5.17
CA ASN A 293 -6.03 -3.57 5.31
C ASN A 293 -6.32 -4.34 6.62
N GLY A 294 -6.34 -5.67 6.51
CA GLY A 294 -6.69 -6.54 7.63
C GLY A 294 -8.19 -6.75 7.85
N ALA A 295 -9.08 -6.14 7.06
CA ALA A 295 -10.54 -6.36 7.17
C ALA A 295 -10.99 -7.79 6.84
N GLY A 296 -10.17 -8.56 6.07
CA GLY A 296 -10.47 -9.95 5.70
C GLY A 296 -10.71 -10.18 4.21
N LYS A 297 -10.52 -9.19 3.33
CA LYS A 297 -10.74 -9.30 1.87
C LYS A 297 -10.00 -10.47 1.23
N THR A 298 -8.68 -10.52 1.39
CA THR A 298 -7.83 -11.62 0.89
C THR A 298 -8.24 -12.97 1.46
N THR A 299 -8.64 -13.02 2.74
CA THR A 299 -9.14 -14.25 3.36
C THR A 299 -10.43 -14.73 2.72
N LEU A 300 -11.36 -13.82 2.41
CA LEU A 300 -12.60 -14.12 1.69
C LEU A 300 -12.30 -14.73 0.32
N PHE A 301 -11.43 -14.12 -0.45
CA PHE A 301 -11.06 -14.58 -1.79
C PHE A 301 -10.31 -15.91 -1.76
N ASN A 302 -9.43 -16.09 -0.80
CA ASN A 302 -8.74 -17.38 -0.59
C ASN A 302 -9.70 -18.51 -0.21
N ALA A 303 -10.74 -18.21 0.57
CA ALA A 303 -11.78 -19.19 0.88
C ALA A 303 -12.59 -19.57 -0.36
N ILE A 304 -13.00 -18.60 -1.18
CA ILE A 304 -13.71 -18.83 -2.45
C ILE A 304 -12.84 -19.64 -3.43
N SER A 305 -11.54 -19.36 -3.48
CA SER A 305 -10.57 -20.06 -4.35
C SER A 305 -10.10 -21.41 -3.80
N GLY A 306 -10.58 -21.83 -2.62
CA GLY A 306 -10.21 -23.10 -2.00
C GLY A 306 -8.78 -23.18 -1.46
N LEU A 307 -8.18 -22.01 -1.14
CA LEU A 307 -6.81 -21.90 -0.61
C LEU A 307 -6.77 -21.97 0.92
N VAL A 308 -7.89 -21.70 1.60
CA VAL A 308 -8.00 -21.77 3.06
C VAL A 308 -9.26 -22.52 3.46
N PRO A 309 -9.24 -23.29 4.56
CA PRO A 309 -10.42 -23.96 5.09
C PRO A 309 -11.41 -22.93 5.66
N TYR A 310 -12.70 -23.24 5.59
CA TYR A 310 -13.76 -22.37 6.06
C TYR A 310 -14.92 -23.14 6.69
N GLN A 311 -15.76 -22.45 7.43
CA GLN A 311 -17.07 -22.87 7.90
C GLN A 311 -18.15 -22.05 7.16
N GLY A 312 -19.35 -22.60 7.01
CA GLY A 312 -20.40 -21.99 6.18
C GLY A 312 -20.52 -22.65 4.83
N ARG A 313 -21.11 -21.95 3.85
CA ARG A 313 -21.33 -22.50 2.49
C ARG A 313 -20.83 -21.54 1.42
N ILE A 314 -20.20 -22.08 0.39
CA ILE A 314 -19.88 -21.37 -0.85
C ILE A 314 -20.44 -22.20 -2.00
N LEU A 315 -21.34 -21.60 -2.77
CA LEU A 315 -22.00 -22.22 -3.92
C LEU A 315 -21.55 -21.57 -5.22
N TRP A 316 -21.14 -22.36 -6.17
CA TRP A 316 -20.81 -21.95 -7.54
C TRP A 316 -21.82 -22.52 -8.52
N ASN A 317 -22.63 -21.69 -9.16
CA ASN A 317 -23.78 -22.11 -9.95
C ASN A 317 -24.75 -23.06 -9.18
N GLY A 318 -24.91 -22.84 -7.87
CA GLY A 318 -25.70 -23.68 -6.99
C GLY A 318 -25.02 -24.98 -6.54
N VAL A 319 -23.75 -25.24 -6.95
CA VAL A 319 -22.97 -26.43 -6.54
C VAL A 319 -22.00 -26.05 -5.43
N PRO A 320 -21.96 -26.78 -4.30
CA PRO A 320 -21.02 -26.51 -3.22
C PRO A 320 -19.56 -26.65 -3.66
N LEU A 321 -18.71 -25.70 -3.25
CA LEU A 321 -17.25 -25.76 -3.46
C LEU A 321 -16.51 -26.54 -2.37
N ALA A 322 -17.19 -26.87 -1.27
CA ALA A 322 -16.58 -27.61 -0.16
C ALA A 322 -15.94 -28.92 -0.62
N GLY A 323 -14.70 -29.16 -0.20
CA GLY A 323 -13.93 -30.37 -0.57
C GLY A 323 -13.31 -30.36 -1.96
N GLN A 324 -13.54 -29.33 -2.77
CA GLN A 324 -12.86 -29.17 -4.04
C GLN A 324 -11.45 -28.58 -3.85
N SER A 325 -10.48 -29.04 -4.67
CA SER A 325 -9.14 -28.44 -4.68
C SER A 325 -9.14 -27.09 -5.40
N ALA A 326 -8.23 -26.18 -5.06
CA ALA A 326 -8.08 -24.89 -5.74
C ALA A 326 -7.93 -25.03 -7.26
N ALA A 327 -7.22 -26.08 -7.73
CA ALA A 327 -7.08 -26.38 -9.14
C ALA A 327 -8.42 -26.79 -9.80
N ALA A 328 -9.29 -27.52 -9.09
CA ALA A 328 -10.63 -27.88 -9.58
C ALA A 328 -11.53 -26.64 -9.64
N ILE A 329 -11.47 -25.78 -8.63
CA ILE A 329 -12.20 -24.51 -8.57
C ILE A 329 -11.76 -23.59 -9.72
N ALA A 330 -10.46 -23.45 -9.96
CA ALA A 330 -9.94 -22.64 -11.07
C ALA A 330 -10.44 -23.17 -12.44
N ARG A 331 -10.39 -24.51 -12.65
CA ARG A 331 -10.93 -25.14 -13.87
C ARG A 331 -12.45 -24.99 -14.02
N SER A 332 -13.19 -24.80 -12.93
CA SER A 332 -14.64 -24.52 -12.99
C SER A 332 -14.97 -23.11 -13.45
N GLY A 333 -13.95 -22.24 -13.55
CA GLY A 333 -14.06 -20.86 -14.04
C GLY A 333 -13.95 -19.78 -12.98
N ILE A 334 -13.54 -20.07 -11.74
CA ILE A 334 -13.20 -19.09 -10.72
C ILE A 334 -11.68 -18.89 -10.71
N VAL A 335 -11.19 -17.74 -11.12
CA VAL A 335 -9.74 -17.46 -11.18
C VAL A 335 -9.42 -16.22 -10.37
N GLN A 336 -8.45 -16.34 -9.48
CA GLN A 336 -7.97 -15.25 -8.63
C GLN A 336 -6.65 -14.68 -9.13
N CYS A 337 -6.58 -13.35 -9.19
CA CYS A 337 -5.34 -12.60 -9.27
C CYS A 337 -5.04 -12.06 -7.87
N PRO A 338 -4.06 -12.62 -7.13
CA PRO A 338 -3.76 -12.23 -5.76
C PRO A 338 -3.04 -10.89 -5.69
N GLU A 339 -3.08 -10.23 -4.52
CA GLU A 339 -2.39 -8.97 -4.22
C GLU A 339 -0.89 -9.01 -4.57
N THR A 340 -0.22 -10.12 -4.26
CA THR A 340 1.22 -10.33 -4.49
C THR A 340 1.58 -10.66 -5.93
N ARG A 341 0.57 -10.73 -6.84
CA ARG A 341 0.70 -11.02 -8.30
C ARG A 341 1.15 -12.43 -8.63
N GLU A 342 1.98 -13.05 -7.81
CA GLU A 342 2.49 -14.44 -7.94
C GLU A 342 3.00 -14.75 -9.36
N LEU A 343 3.77 -13.82 -9.96
CA LEU A 343 4.39 -14.01 -11.26
C LEU A 343 5.63 -14.91 -11.17
N PHE A 344 5.86 -15.67 -12.20
CA PHE A 344 7.12 -16.39 -12.39
C PHE A 344 8.17 -15.41 -12.89
N GLY A 345 8.93 -14.81 -11.96
CA GLY A 345 9.79 -13.66 -12.24
C GLY A 345 10.90 -13.90 -13.25
N ASP A 346 11.46 -15.10 -13.30
CA ASP A 346 12.53 -15.49 -14.24
C ASP A 346 12.01 -15.89 -15.62
N MET A 347 10.71 -16.15 -15.73
CA MET A 347 10.03 -16.39 -17.01
C MET A 347 9.71 -15.08 -17.71
N THR A 348 9.66 -15.12 -19.03
CA THR A 348 9.25 -14.01 -19.88
C THR A 348 7.75 -13.70 -19.72
N VAL A 349 7.32 -12.55 -20.21
CA VAL A 349 5.90 -12.18 -20.32
C VAL A 349 5.14 -13.26 -21.07
N GLN A 350 5.66 -13.71 -22.22
CA GLN A 350 5.02 -14.76 -23.03
C GLN A 350 4.85 -16.06 -22.23
N GLU A 351 5.92 -16.56 -21.60
CA GLU A 351 5.88 -17.80 -20.84
C GLU A 351 4.91 -17.74 -19.67
N ASN A 352 4.79 -16.58 -18.98
CA ASN A 352 3.77 -16.38 -17.95
C ASN A 352 2.34 -16.46 -18.52
N LEU A 353 2.10 -15.92 -19.73
CA LEU A 353 0.80 -15.98 -20.39
C LEU A 353 0.48 -17.42 -20.88
N ASP A 354 1.46 -18.11 -21.46
CA ASP A 354 1.31 -19.49 -21.93
C ASP A 354 0.93 -20.44 -20.79
N LEU A 355 1.50 -20.24 -19.58
CA LEU A 355 1.10 -20.99 -18.38
C LEU A 355 -0.38 -20.80 -18.03
N GLY A 356 -0.90 -19.58 -18.20
CA GLY A 356 -2.34 -19.30 -18.02
C GLY A 356 -3.20 -20.00 -19.07
N GLY A 357 -2.71 -20.12 -20.31
CA GLY A 357 -3.41 -20.70 -21.45
C GLY A 357 -3.33 -22.22 -21.59
N GLN A 358 -2.41 -22.89 -20.89
CA GLN A 358 -2.03 -24.31 -21.11
C GLN A 358 -3.19 -25.33 -21.11
N HIS A 359 -4.35 -24.98 -20.56
CA HIS A 359 -5.54 -25.83 -20.51
C HIS A 359 -6.56 -25.53 -21.62
N GLN A 360 -6.27 -24.55 -22.48
CA GLN A 360 -7.13 -24.16 -23.59
C GLN A 360 -6.71 -24.89 -24.88
N PRO A 361 -7.63 -25.15 -25.82
CA PRO A 361 -7.24 -25.59 -27.16
C PRO A 361 -6.30 -24.55 -27.82
N PRO A 362 -5.29 -24.98 -28.60
CA PRO A 362 -4.26 -24.09 -29.15
C PRO A 362 -4.80 -22.95 -30.01
N GLU A 363 -5.95 -23.12 -30.64
CA GLU A 363 -6.58 -22.07 -31.44
C GLU A 363 -7.25 -21.01 -30.57
N GLU A 364 -7.95 -21.43 -29.50
CA GLU A 364 -8.56 -20.52 -28.52
C GLU A 364 -7.48 -19.79 -27.71
N GLU A 365 -6.40 -20.45 -27.34
CA GLU A 365 -5.26 -19.83 -26.69
C GLU A 365 -4.68 -18.69 -27.54
N ARG A 366 -4.41 -18.94 -28.84
CA ARG A 366 -3.90 -17.92 -29.78
C ARG A 366 -4.85 -16.77 -29.98
N LYS A 367 -6.15 -17.02 -30.02
CA LYS A 367 -7.18 -15.98 -30.16
C LYS A 367 -7.24 -15.11 -28.91
N ARG A 368 -7.18 -15.75 -27.74
CA ARG A 368 -7.20 -15.05 -26.45
C ARG A 368 -5.93 -14.24 -26.22
N LEU A 369 -4.77 -14.78 -26.58
CA LEU A 369 -3.50 -14.06 -26.49
C LEU A 369 -3.51 -12.77 -27.32
N ARG A 370 -4.05 -12.79 -28.54
CA ARG A 370 -4.21 -11.59 -29.38
C ARG A 370 -5.13 -10.58 -28.72
N TRP A 371 -6.29 -11.02 -28.25
CA TRP A 371 -7.22 -10.17 -27.53
C TRP A 371 -6.60 -9.54 -26.26
N LEU A 372 -5.75 -10.28 -25.53
CA LEU A 372 -5.04 -9.73 -24.35
C LEU A 372 -3.98 -8.69 -24.74
N PHE A 373 -3.31 -8.85 -25.85
CA PHE A 373 -2.40 -7.82 -26.36
C PHE A 373 -3.13 -6.57 -26.83
N ASP A 374 -4.33 -6.69 -27.37
CA ASP A 374 -5.21 -5.54 -27.65
C ASP A 374 -5.66 -4.85 -26.34
N LEU A 375 -5.91 -5.63 -25.28
CA LEU A 375 -6.29 -5.10 -23.95
C LEU A 375 -5.10 -4.45 -23.23
N PHE A 376 -3.92 -5.06 -23.32
CA PHE A 376 -2.68 -4.62 -22.68
C PHE A 376 -1.52 -4.53 -23.69
N PRO A 377 -1.46 -3.51 -24.56
CA PRO A 377 -0.45 -3.41 -25.63
C PRO A 377 1.00 -3.41 -25.13
N ILE A 378 1.23 -2.93 -23.90
CA ILE A 378 2.56 -2.92 -23.29
C ILE A 378 3.12 -4.33 -23.09
N LEU A 379 2.27 -5.34 -22.86
CA LEU A 379 2.71 -6.73 -22.70
C LEU A 379 3.22 -7.32 -24.01
N GLU A 380 2.62 -6.95 -25.15
CA GLU A 380 3.12 -7.34 -26.46
C GLU A 380 4.50 -6.75 -26.72
N ALA A 381 4.67 -5.46 -26.46
CA ALA A 381 5.96 -4.78 -26.63
C ALA A 381 7.07 -5.35 -25.72
N ARG A 382 6.69 -5.97 -24.60
CA ARG A 382 7.60 -6.59 -23.59
C ARG A 382 7.61 -8.12 -23.63
N ARG A 383 7.07 -8.74 -24.68
CA ARG A 383 6.79 -10.19 -24.78
C ARG A 383 7.97 -11.09 -24.40
N GLY A 384 9.18 -10.75 -24.83
CA GLY A 384 10.40 -11.51 -24.52
C GLY A 384 11.13 -11.07 -23.25
N GLN A 385 10.60 -10.13 -22.47
CA GLN A 385 11.23 -9.60 -21.28
C GLN A 385 10.89 -10.46 -20.05
N ALA A 386 11.88 -10.71 -19.17
CA ALA A 386 11.64 -11.43 -17.92
C ALA A 386 10.73 -10.63 -16.98
N ALA A 387 9.70 -11.26 -16.40
CA ALA A 387 8.65 -10.63 -15.61
C ALA A 387 9.18 -9.82 -14.41
N ARG A 388 10.27 -10.28 -13.76
CA ARG A 388 10.90 -9.57 -12.64
C ARG A 388 11.49 -8.20 -13.02
N THR A 389 11.74 -7.94 -14.30
CA THR A 389 12.32 -6.69 -14.79
C THR A 389 11.27 -5.68 -15.25
N LEU A 390 9.99 -6.06 -15.23
CA LEU A 390 8.88 -5.17 -15.49
C LEU A 390 8.66 -4.20 -14.31
N SER A 391 8.10 -3.02 -14.60
CA SER A 391 7.60 -2.11 -13.56
C SER A 391 6.44 -2.76 -12.78
N GLY A 392 6.17 -2.28 -11.56
CA GLY A 392 5.07 -2.80 -10.75
C GLY A 392 3.70 -2.76 -11.46
N GLY A 393 3.44 -1.74 -12.27
CA GLY A 393 2.22 -1.65 -13.07
C GLY A 393 2.17 -2.66 -14.21
N GLU A 394 3.27 -2.84 -14.96
CA GLU A 394 3.36 -3.85 -16.01
C GLU A 394 3.23 -5.28 -15.44
N GLN A 395 3.80 -5.52 -14.25
CA GLN A 395 3.62 -6.79 -13.53
C GLN A 395 2.15 -7.02 -13.14
N GLN A 396 1.44 -5.96 -12.73
CA GLN A 396 0.01 -6.06 -12.40
C GLN A 396 -0.83 -6.41 -13.63
N MET A 397 -0.56 -5.74 -14.75
CA MET A 397 -1.22 -6.05 -16.04
C MET A 397 -0.93 -7.48 -16.47
N LEU A 398 0.31 -7.97 -16.31
CA LEU A 398 0.70 -9.35 -16.64
C LEU A 398 -0.03 -10.36 -15.73
N ALA A 399 -0.16 -10.10 -14.44
CA ALA A 399 -0.88 -10.98 -13.51
C ALA A 399 -2.37 -11.11 -13.88
N ILE A 400 -3.01 -9.99 -14.21
CA ILE A 400 -4.41 -9.97 -14.66
C ILE A 400 -4.53 -10.68 -16.02
N ALA A 401 -3.65 -10.40 -16.97
CA ALA A 401 -3.64 -11.04 -18.28
C ALA A 401 -3.46 -12.56 -18.17
N ARG A 402 -2.55 -13.04 -17.32
CA ARG A 402 -2.37 -14.47 -17.05
C ARG A 402 -3.63 -15.13 -16.48
N ALA A 403 -4.32 -14.44 -15.55
CA ALA A 403 -5.59 -14.93 -15.03
C ALA A 403 -6.68 -14.98 -16.13
N LEU A 404 -6.73 -13.99 -17.00
CA LEU A 404 -7.66 -13.94 -18.14
C LEU A 404 -7.36 -15.01 -19.21
N MET A 405 -6.10 -15.46 -19.36
CA MET A 405 -5.76 -16.58 -20.25
C MET A 405 -6.52 -17.86 -19.89
N MET A 406 -6.85 -18.10 -18.63
CA MET A 406 -7.64 -19.24 -18.17
C MET A 406 -9.12 -19.21 -18.60
N ASN A 407 -9.58 -18.15 -19.27
CA ASN A 407 -10.99 -17.93 -19.63
C ASN A 407 -11.96 -17.98 -18.44
N PRO A 408 -11.77 -17.15 -17.42
CA PRO A 408 -12.59 -17.19 -16.22
C PRO A 408 -14.02 -16.76 -16.51
N ARG A 409 -14.99 -17.37 -15.79
CA ARG A 409 -16.37 -16.89 -15.68
C ARG A 409 -16.51 -15.88 -14.51
N LEU A 410 -15.67 -16.08 -13.46
CA LEU A 410 -15.50 -15.15 -12.35
C LEU A 410 -14.02 -14.85 -12.21
N LEU A 411 -13.65 -13.58 -12.39
CA LEU A 411 -12.32 -13.05 -12.11
C LEU A 411 -12.33 -12.38 -10.74
N ILE A 412 -11.51 -12.88 -9.83
CA ILE A 412 -11.30 -12.26 -8.52
C ILE A 412 -10.02 -11.43 -8.60
N LEU A 413 -10.11 -10.13 -8.29
CA LEU A 413 -8.99 -9.20 -8.25
C LEU A 413 -8.79 -8.73 -6.81
N ASP A 414 -7.66 -9.09 -6.21
CA ASP A 414 -7.33 -8.71 -4.84
C ASP A 414 -6.36 -7.53 -4.83
N GLU A 415 -6.86 -6.36 -4.43
CA GLU A 415 -6.16 -5.07 -4.36
C GLU A 415 -5.32 -4.76 -5.62
N PRO A 416 -5.91 -4.82 -6.83
CA PRO A 416 -5.15 -4.63 -8.07
C PRO A 416 -4.55 -3.23 -8.21
N THR A 417 -5.02 -2.24 -7.42
CA THR A 417 -4.52 -0.86 -7.46
C THR A 417 -3.37 -0.60 -6.49
N LEU A 418 -3.06 -1.55 -5.61
CA LEU A 418 -2.08 -1.36 -4.54
C LEU A 418 -0.68 -1.02 -5.10
N GLY A 419 -0.15 0.13 -4.66
CA GLY A 419 1.19 0.58 -5.04
C GLY A 419 1.34 1.06 -6.49
N LEU A 420 0.24 1.20 -7.25
CA LEU A 420 0.29 1.66 -8.63
C LEU A 420 0.35 3.19 -8.73
N ALA A 421 1.11 3.67 -9.72
CA ALA A 421 1.13 5.08 -10.08
C ALA A 421 -0.21 5.49 -10.74
N PRO A 422 -0.65 6.76 -10.64
CA PRO A 422 -1.92 7.22 -11.19
C PRO A 422 -2.14 6.92 -12.68
N VAL A 423 -1.10 7.04 -13.49
CA VAL A 423 -1.17 6.71 -14.93
C VAL A 423 -1.48 5.23 -15.15
N ILE A 424 -0.95 4.35 -14.31
CA ILE A 424 -1.21 2.91 -14.38
C ILE A 424 -2.61 2.58 -13.88
N LEU A 425 -3.11 3.31 -12.87
CA LEU A 425 -4.49 3.20 -12.40
C LEU A 425 -5.48 3.53 -13.52
N GLU A 426 -5.21 4.57 -14.30
CA GLU A 426 -6.03 4.96 -15.44
C GLU A 426 -6.02 3.88 -16.54
N GLN A 427 -4.84 3.33 -16.86
CA GLN A 427 -4.72 2.22 -17.81
C GLN A 427 -5.47 0.96 -17.34
N LEU A 428 -5.38 0.63 -16.05
CA LEU A 428 -6.13 -0.48 -15.46
C LEU A 428 -7.64 -0.23 -15.51
N SER A 429 -8.08 0.99 -15.21
CA SER A 429 -9.47 1.42 -15.31
C SER A 429 -10.00 1.20 -16.72
N GLN A 430 -9.30 1.71 -17.73
CA GLN A 430 -9.65 1.53 -19.15
C GLN A 430 -9.68 0.07 -19.57
N ALA A 431 -8.76 -0.75 -19.05
CA ALA A 431 -8.75 -2.18 -19.33
C ALA A 431 -9.96 -2.90 -18.72
N LEU A 432 -10.38 -2.56 -17.50
CA LEU A 432 -11.57 -3.12 -16.87
C LEU A 432 -12.85 -2.70 -17.59
N GLU A 433 -12.93 -1.47 -18.09
CA GLU A 433 -14.06 -1.00 -18.92
C GLU A 433 -14.14 -1.77 -20.23
N ARG A 434 -13.03 -1.89 -20.96
CA ARG A 434 -12.96 -2.71 -22.17
C ARG A 434 -13.32 -4.16 -21.92
N LEU A 435 -12.87 -4.72 -20.78
CA LEU A 435 -13.20 -6.08 -20.37
C LEU A 435 -14.71 -6.24 -20.20
N ARG A 436 -15.37 -5.28 -19.54
CA ARG A 436 -16.82 -5.23 -19.36
C ARG A 436 -17.57 -5.15 -20.70
N GLU A 437 -17.11 -4.33 -21.62
CA GLU A 437 -17.75 -4.12 -22.92
C GLU A 437 -17.59 -5.31 -23.88
N THR A 438 -16.44 -5.99 -23.83
CA THR A 438 -16.06 -6.99 -24.82
C THR A 438 -16.33 -8.44 -24.39
N THR A 439 -16.63 -8.66 -23.08
CA THR A 439 -16.79 -10.02 -22.54
C THR A 439 -17.91 -10.08 -21.52
N PRO A 440 -18.62 -11.24 -21.40
CA PRO A 440 -19.63 -11.45 -20.36
C PRO A 440 -19.02 -11.87 -19.01
N ILE A 441 -17.81 -11.39 -18.69
CA ILE A 441 -17.09 -11.78 -17.47
C ILE A 441 -17.77 -11.20 -16.23
N THR A 442 -17.72 -11.96 -15.16
CA THR A 442 -18.09 -11.50 -13.81
C THR A 442 -16.82 -11.13 -13.06
N VAL A 443 -16.84 -10.04 -12.32
CA VAL A 443 -15.66 -9.59 -11.55
C VAL A 443 -16.04 -9.43 -10.08
N LEU A 444 -15.20 -9.98 -9.19
CA LEU A 444 -15.22 -9.72 -7.76
C LEU A 444 -13.92 -9.01 -7.39
N LEU A 445 -14.03 -7.73 -7.05
CA LEU A 445 -12.93 -6.80 -6.82
C LEU A 445 -12.79 -6.50 -5.33
N GLY A 446 -11.63 -6.80 -4.74
CA GLY A 446 -11.28 -6.36 -3.39
C GLY A 446 -10.44 -5.10 -3.45
N GLU A 447 -10.85 -4.06 -2.76
CA GLU A 447 -10.15 -2.79 -2.82
C GLU A 447 -10.15 -2.03 -1.48
N GLN A 448 -9.05 -1.37 -1.21
CA GLN A 448 -8.98 -0.30 -0.23
C GLN A 448 -9.26 1.06 -0.88
N ASN A 449 -8.94 1.21 -2.17
CA ASN A 449 -9.24 2.41 -2.93
C ASN A 449 -10.73 2.47 -3.26
N VAL A 450 -11.50 3.06 -2.34
CA VAL A 450 -12.95 3.20 -2.44
C VAL A 450 -13.38 3.80 -3.77
N ARG A 451 -12.68 4.82 -4.24
CA ARG A 451 -13.00 5.50 -5.47
C ARG A 451 -12.90 4.59 -6.69
N PHE A 452 -11.80 3.86 -6.81
CA PHE A 452 -11.61 2.88 -7.88
C PHE A 452 -12.69 1.79 -7.81
N ALA A 453 -13.00 1.31 -6.61
CA ALA A 453 -14.06 0.34 -6.40
C ALA A 453 -15.43 0.86 -6.88
N LEU A 454 -15.81 2.08 -6.46
CA LEU A 454 -17.11 2.68 -6.80
C LEU A 454 -17.26 2.98 -8.30
N SER A 455 -16.17 3.38 -8.99
CA SER A 455 -16.24 3.69 -10.43
C SER A 455 -16.48 2.47 -11.29
N HIS A 456 -16.11 1.27 -10.82
CA HIS A 456 -16.24 0.03 -11.61
C HIS A 456 -17.33 -0.91 -11.12
N ALA A 457 -17.84 -0.75 -9.90
CA ALA A 457 -18.80 -1.67 -9.31
C ALA A 457 -20.25 -1.41 -9.75
N ASP A 458 -21.02 -2.49 -9.93
CA ASP A 458 -22.47 -2.47 -10.01
C ASP A 458 -23.09 -2.55 -8.60
N ARG A 459 -22.38 -3.22 -7.67
CA ARG A 459 -22.75 -3.37 -6.27
C ARG A 459 -21.53 -3.44 -5.39
N VAL A 460 -21.65 -2.92 -4.17
CA VAL A 460 -20.54 -2.79 -3.22
C VAL A 460 -20.91 -3.43 -1.89
N TYR A 461 -20.01 -4.20 -1.34
CA TYR A 461 -20.02 -4.68 0.04
C TYR A 461 -18.91 -3.96 0.82
N VAL A 462 -19.22 -3.57 2.06
CA VAL A 462 -18.21 -3.03 2.99
C VAL A 462 -17.85 -4.11 4.00
N LEU A 463 -16.58 -4.52 4.00
CA LEU A 463 -16.03 -5.48 4.95
C LEU A 463 -15.21 -4.75 6.00
N GLU A 464 -15.62 -4.87 7.26
CA GLU A 464 -14.92 -4.26 8.40
C GLU A 464 -14.93 -5.23 9.57
N HIS A 465 -13.79 -5.31 10.28
CA HIS A 465 -13.65 -6.21 11.43
C HIS A 465 -14.19 -7.62 11.20
N ALA A 466 -13.79 -8.23 10.06
CA ALA A 466 -14.17 -9.58 9.66
C ALA A 466 -15.67 -9.78 9.30
N ARG A 467 -16.48 -8.73 9.19
CA ARG A 467 -17.92 -8.79 8.90
C ARG A 467 -18.31 -7.87 7.74
N ILE A 468 -19.34 -8.24 6.97
CA ILE A 468 -20.02 -7.31 6.07
C ILE A 468 -20.89 -6.41 6.94
N ILE A 469 -20.64 -5.09 6.88
CA ILE A 469 -21.38 -4.08 7.62
C ILE A 469 -22.35 -3.29 6.75
N TRP A 470 -22.19 -3.33 5.44
CA TRP A 470 -23.05 -2.64 4.48
C TRP A 470 -23.02 -3.32 3.11
N GLU A 471 -24.14 -3.30 2.41
CA GLU A 471 -24.32 -3.70 1.01
C GLU A 471 -25.22 -2.69 0.31
N GLY A 472 -24.86 -2.30 -0.91
CA GLY A 472 -25.67 -1.36 -1.67
C GLY A 472 -25.11 -1.00 -3.03
N LEU A 473 -25.76 -0.04 -3.67
CA LEU A 473 -25.32 0.53 -4.93
C LEU A 473 -24.25 1.61 -4.69
N PRO A 474 -23.26 1.78 -5.58
CA PRO A 474 -22.23 2.82 -5.44
C PRO A 474 -22.79 4.23 -5.19
N GLU A 475 -23.92 4.59 -5.79
CA GLU A 475 -24.57 5.90 -5.61
C GLU A 475 -25.12 6.14 -4.20
N HIS A 476 -25.42 5.09 -3.44
CA HIS A 476 -25.87 5.19 -2.06
C HIS A 476 -24.72 5.17 -1.06
N PHE A 477 -23.54 4.69 -1.47
CA PHE A 477 -22.38 4.52 -0.61
C PHE A 477 -22.00 5.81 0.13
N ALA A 478 -21.92 6.94 -0.58
CA ALA A 478 -21.48 8.22 0.01
C ALA A 478 -22.43 8.72 1.12
N LYS A 479 -23.72 8.39 1.03
CA LYS A 479 -24.75 8.82 2.00
C LYS A 479 -24.84 7.88 3.20
N GLU A 480 -24.66 6.58 2.98
CA GLU A 480 -25.01 5.54 3.96
C GLU A 480 -23.77 4.94 4.66
N ALA A 481 -22.65 4.80 3.96
CA ALA A 481 -21.42 4.21 4.48
C ALA A 481 -20.20 5.12 4.35
N GLY A 482 -20.24 6.15 3.51
CA GLY A 482 -19.06 6.90 3.08
C GLY A 482 -18.40 7.79 4.15
N ALA A 483 -19.09 8.13 5.24
CA ALA A 483 -18.53 9.03 6.27
C ALA A 483 -17.26 8.48 6.95
N ALA A 484 -17.08 7.15 6.98
CA ALA A 484 -15.89 6.50 7.53
C ALA A 484 -14.79 6.23 6.49
N TYR A 485 -15.12 6.25 5.19
CA TYR A 485 -14.25 5.79 4.09
C TYR A 485 -13.89 6.90 3.08
N LEU A 486 -14.58 8.02 3.07
CA LEU A 486 -14.31 9.23 2.28
C LEU A 486 -13.72 10.33 3.18
#